data_e612c0de407faaea9092fc3170670946
#
_entry.id   e612c0de407faaea9092fc3170670946
#
_cell.length_a   1.000
_cell.length_b   1.000
_cell.length_c   1.000
_cell.angle_alpha   90.00
_cell.angle_beta   90.00
_cell.angle_gamma   90.00
#
_symmetry.space_group_name_H-M   'P 1'
#
loop_
_entity.id
_entity.type
_entity.pdbx_description
1 polymer ?
#
loop_
_entity_poly.entity_id
_entity_poly.type
_entity_poly.pdbx_seq_one_letter_code
_entity_poly.pdbx_strand_id
1 'polypeptide(L)'
;MTHIVKTERVRKVYQEGGVPLPVLAGVDVAIEYGEIVALRGPSGSGKSTLLNILGCLDRPSSGRYWLGGRDVSTLDRTAQAWVRLHYIGFIFQTFHLISHSTALENVALPLHYAGVPRESAHAEARRLLTRVGLEHRLDHRPNQLSGGQRQRVAVARALSCKPRLILADEPTGALDTRTGHEILDLMLELHKEQNLTLVLVTHDPAVASVAHRQIEIRDGLVVGERTSDAPAA
;
A
#
# COMPACT_ATOMS: atom_id res chain seq x y z
N MET A 1 -17.19 13.83 5.24
CA MET A 1 -16.42 13.31 4.06
C MET A 1 -16.36 11.81 4.21
N THR A 2 -16.93 11.07 3.28
CA THR A 2 -17.04 9.60 3.36
C THR A 2 -15.83 8.88 2.74
N HIS A 3 -15.12 9.53 1.80
CA HIS A 3 -14.04 8.91 1.04
C HIS A 3 -12.66 9.32 1.54
N ILE A 4 -11.76 8.34 1.71
CA ILE A 4 -10.34 8.58 1.95
C ILE A 4 -9.60 8.86 0.64
N VAL A 5 -9.96 8.15 -0.45
CA VAL A 5 -9.45 8.34 -1.81
C VAL A 5 -10.58 8.78 -2.72
N LYS A 6 -10.34 9.82 -3.52
CA LYS A 6 -11.22 10.19 -4.63
C LYS A 6 -10.37 10.66 -5.80
N THR A 7 -10.58 10.08 -6.97
CA THR A 7 -9.95 10.52 -8.22
C THR A 7 -11.00 11.00 -9.22
N GLU A 8 -10.68 12.00 -9.99
CA GLU A 8 -11.52 12.50 -11.08
C GLU A 8 -10.70 12.63 -12.35
N ARG A 9 -11.04 11.82 -13.34
CA ARG A 9 -10.44 11.76 -14.68
C ARG A 9 -8.91 11.73 -14.63
N VAL A 10 -8.32 10.97 -13.70
CA VAL A 10 -6.87 10.86 -13.54
C VAL A 10 -6.27 10.20 -14.77
N ARG A 11 -5.33 10.91 -15.40
CA ARG A 11 -4.57 10.45 -16.56
C ARG A 11 -3.08 10.42 -16.22
N LYS A 12 -2.37 9.49 -16.84
CA LYS A 12 -0.91 9.43 -16.78
C LYS A 12 -0.33 9.12 -18.14
N VAL A 13 0.58 9.98 -18.55
CA VAL A 13 1.37 9.82 -19.79
C VAL A 13 2.84 9.91 -19.40
N TYR A 14 3.59 8.87 -19.70
CA TYR A 14 5.05 8.88 -19.59
C TYR A 14 5.68 9.33 -20.89
N GLN A 15 6.95 9.70 -20.86
CA GLN A 15 7.75 9.96 -22.05
C GLN A 15 8.80 8.84 -22.16
N GLU A 16 8.74 8.06 -23.21
CA GLU A 16 9.70 7.01 -23.49
C GLU A 16 10.37 7.27 -24.84
N GLY A 17 11.68 7.58 -24.82
CA GLY A 17 12.40 7.95 -26.04
C GLY A 17 11.82 9.18 -26.77
N GLY A 18 11.15 10.09 -26.07
CA GLY A 18 10.47 11.25 -26.66
C GLY A 18 9.06 10.97 -27.20
N VAL A 19 8.57 9.72 -27.12
CA VAL A 19 7.22 9.34 -27.55
C VAL A 19 6.29 9.31 -26.32
N PRO A 20 5.10 9.95 -26.39
CA PRO A 20 4.12 9.85 -25.32
C PRO A 20 3.57 8.43 -25.17
N LEU A 21 3.68 7.85 -23.96
CA LEU A 21 3.11 6.56 -23.60
C LEU A 21 1.95 6.79 -22.63
N PRO A 22 0.69 6.79 -23.08
CA PRO A 22 -0.45 6.88 -22.19
C PRO A 22 -0.64 5.57 -21.41
N VAL A 23 -0.71 5.65 -20.06
CA VAL A 23 -0.88 4.50 -19.18
C VAL A 23 -2.20 4.56 -18.42
N LEU A 24 -2.64 5.76 -18.03
CA LEU A 24 -3.99 5.96 -17.48
C LEU A 24 -4.75 6.95 -18.38
N ALA A 25 -5.98 6.59 -18.74
CA ALA A 25 -6.76 7.29 -19.75
C ALA A 25 -7.95 8.10 -19.18
N GLY A 26 -8.08 8.16 -17.84
CA GLY A 26 -9.15 8.90 -17.16
C GLY A 26 -9.81 8.01 -16.11
N VAL A 27 -9.11 7.81 -14.99
CA VAL A 27 -9.56 6.92 -13.92
C VAL A 27 -10.35 7.73 -12.88
N ASP A 28 -11.58 7.28 -12.64
CA ASP A 28 -12.47 7.76 -11.60
C ASP A 28 -12.65 6.64 -10.56
N VAL A 29 -12.16 6.86 -9.34
CA VAL A 29 -12.27 5.92 -8.21
C VAL A 29 -12.57 6.70 -6.94
N ALA A 30 -13.51 6.19 -6.14
CA ALA A 30 -13.78 6.67 -4.81
C ALA A 30 -13.68 5.49 -3.84
N ILE A 31 -12.89 5.62 -2.76
CA ILE A 31 -12.70 4.57 -1.74
C ILE A 31 -13.08 5.16 -0.39
N GLU A 32 -13.91 4.45 0.36
CA GLU A 32 -14.36 4.89 1.68
C GLU A 32 -13.32 4.57 2.77
N TYR A 33 -13.44 5.27 3.90
CA TYR A 33 -12.64 4.93 5.09
C TYR A 33 -13.01 3.52 5.57
N GLY A 34 -12.01 2.71 5.90
CA GLY A 34 -12.20 1.33 6.36
C GLY A 34 -12.64 0.36 5.26
N GLU A 35 -12.57 0.74 3.99
CA GLU A 35 -12.87 -0.14 2.88
C GLU A 35 -11.64 -0.98 2.48
N ILE A 36 -11.86 -2.25 2.11
CA ILE A 36 -10.88 -3.08 1.42
C ILE A 36 -11.23 -3.12 -0.05
N VAL A 37 -10.35 -2.61 -0.91
CA VAL A 37 -10.53 -2.59 -2.37
C VAL A 37 -9.44 -3.40 -3.05
N ALA A 38 -9.81 -4.28 -3.96
CA ALA A 38 -8.87 -4.98 -4.83
C ALA A 38 -8.86 -4.35 -6.23
N LEU A 39 -7.68 -3.93 -6.70
CA LEU A 39 -7.46 -3.49 -8.07
C LEU A 39 -7.02 -4.70 -8.91
N ARG A 40 -7.81 -5.07 -9.91
CA ARG A 40 -7.58 -6.21 -10.78
C ARG A 40 -7.40 -5.77 -12.24
N GLY A 41 -6.87 -6.67 -13.06
CA GLY A 41 -6.71 -6.46 -14.51
C GLY A 41 -5.44 -7.13 -15.04
N PRO A 42 -5.26 -7.21 -16.36
CA PRO A 42 -4.09 -7.83 -16.98
C PRO A 42 -2.80 -7.06 -16.66
N SER A 43 -1.65 -7.68 -16.91
CA SER A 43 -0.35 -7.00 -16.83
C SER A 43 -0.34 -5.80 -17.80
N GLY A 44 0.27 -4.69 -17.40
CA GLY A 44 0.31 -3.48 -18.22
C GLY A 44 -0.97 -2.62 -18.23
N SER A 45 -2.04 -3.03 -17.54
CA SER A 45 -3.31 -2.27 -17.54
C SER A 45 -3.27 -0.93 -16.79
N GLY A 46 -2.18 -0.61 -16.09
CA GLY A 46 -2.03 0.66 -15.35
C GLY A 46 -2.23 0.55 -13.84
N LYS A 47 -2.44 -0.64 -13.25
CA LYS A 47 -2.68 -0.84 -11.81
C LYS A 47 -1.57 -0.27 -10.92
N SER A 48 -0.32 -0.66 -11.16
CA SER A 48 0.83 -0.16 -10.38
C SER A 48 1.05 1.34 -10.60
N THR A 49 0.75 1.85 -11.79
CA THR A 49 0.77 3.30 -12.06
C THR A 49 -0.29 4.03 -11.24
N LEU A 50 -1.52 3.50 -11.20
CA LEU A 50 -2.56 4.06 -10.33
C LEU A 50 -2.15 3.98 -8.88
N LEU A 51 -1.65 2.83 -8.40
CA LEU A 51 -1.16 2.66 -7.04
C LEU A 51 -0.06 3.68 -6.69
N ASN A 52 0.88 3.96 -7.60
CA ASN A 52 1.92 4.96 -7.40
C ASN A 52 1.34 6.38 -7.27
N ILE A 53 0.30 6.71 -8.04
CA ILE A 53 -0.38 8.01 -7.93
C ILE A 53 -1.13 8.09 -6.60
N LEU A 54 -1.91 7.06 -6.24
CA LEU A 54 -2.61 6.99 -4.95
C LEU A 54 -1.63 7.07 -3.77
N GLY A 55 -0.44 6.51 -3.97
CA GLY A 55 0.66 6.56 -3.00
C GLY A 55 1.46 7.87 -2.99
N CYS A 56 1.11 8.85 -3.78
CA CYS A 56 1.91 10.08 -3.94
C CYS A 56 3.40 9.80 -4.28
N LEU A 57 3.70 8.65 -4.90
CA LEU A 57 5.02 8.32 -5.45
C LEU A 57 5.20 8.94 -6.82
N ASP A 58 4.10 9.16 -7.54
CA ASP A 58 4.05 9.81 -8.83
C ASP A 58 2.88 10.81 -8.89
N ARG A 59 2.87 11.68 -9.90
CA ARG A 59 1.80 12.66 -10.13
C ARG A 59 0.98 12.28 -11.35
N PRO A 60 -0.34 12.55 -11.31
CA PRO A 60 -1.11 12.48 -12.54
C PRO A 60 -0.61 13.51 -13.56
N SER A 61 -0.70 13.20 -14.85
CA SER A 61 -0.44 14.16 -15.92
C SER A 61 -1.60 15.14 -16.07
N SER A 62 -2.82 14.70 -15.75
CA SER A 62 -4.03 15.53 -15.65
C SER A 62 -5.09 14.82 -14.82
N GLY A 63 -6.18 15.53 -14.50
CA GLY A 63 -7.21 15.07 -13.58
C GLY A 63 -6.89 15.50 -12.14
N ARG A 64 -7.69 15.03 -11.17
CA ARG A 64 -7.55 15.40 -9.77
C ARG A 64 -7.54 14.17 -8.86
N TYR A 65 -6.79 14.27 -7.76
CA TYR A 65 -6.75 13.25 -6.71
C TYR A 65 -6.86 13.91 -5.33
N TRP A 66 -7.85 13.47 -4.56
CA TRP A 66 -8.04 13.87 -3.17
C TRP A 66 -7.72 12.70 -2.24
N LEU A 67 -6.90 12.98 -1.22
CA LEU A 67 -6.61 12.07 -0.13
C LEU A 67 -7.09 12.68 1.20
N GLY A 68 -7.99 12.00 1.90
CA GLY A 68 -8.57 12.52 3.13
C GLY A 68 -9.25 13.88 2.95
N GLY A 69 -9.82 14.15 1.77
CA GLY A 69 -10.50 15.40 1.42
C GLY A 69 -9.58 16.55 1.00
N ARG A 70 -8.26 16.33 0.95
CA ARG A 70 -7.28 17.33 0.45
C ARG A 70 -6.88 17.01 -0.98
N ASP A 71 -6.90 18.00 -1.87
CA ASP A 71 -6.36 17.86 -3.22
C ASP A 71 -4.84 17.69 -3.15
N VAL A 72 -4.35 16.54 -3.60
CA VAL A 72 -2.92 16.20 -3.60
C VAL A 72 -2.33 16.13 -5.02
N SER A 73 -3.12 16.46 -6.04
CA SER A 73 -2.74 16.35 -7.46
C SER A 73 -1.51 17.18 -7.82
N THR A 74 -1.38 18.37 -7.22
CA THR A 74 -0.38 19.37 -7.57
C THR A 74 0.70 19.57 -6.51
N LEU A 75 0.73 18.72 -5.47
CA LEU A 75 1.71 18.82 -4.40
C LEU A 75 3.13 18.73 -4.94
N ASP A 76 4.06 19.52 -4.40
CA ASP A 76 5.48 19.38 -4.68
C ASP A 76 6.05 18.09 -4.02
N ARG A 77 7.32 17.79 -4.32
CA ARG A 77 7.95 16.54 -3.83
C ARG A 77 8.02 16.48 -2.31
N THR A 78 8.21 17.60 -1.65
CA THR A 78 8.30 17.71 -0.19
C THR A 78 6.94 17.44 0.45
N ALA A 79 5.90 18.09 -0.07
CA ALA A 79 4.53 17.87 0.41
C ALA A 79 4.05 16.43 0.13
N GLN A 80 4.39 15.84 -1.03
CA GLN A 80 4.12 14.42 -1.31
C GLN A 80 4.83 13.50 -0.31
N ALA A 81 6.10 13.77 0.03
CA ALA A 81 6.84 13.00 1.03
C ALA A 81 6.18 13.08 2.41
N TRP A 82 5.72 14.28 2.79
CA TRP A 82 4.99 14.47 4.04
C TRP A 82 3.67 13.68 4.06
N VAL A 83 2.90 13.71 2.97
CA VAL A 83 1.66 12.94 2.82
C VAL A 83 1.93 11.44 2.92
N ARG A 84 2.93 10.92 2.20
CA ARG A 84 3.32 9.50 2.30
C ARG A 84 3.61 9.09 3.74
N LEU A 85 4.42 9.90 4.43
CA LEU A 85 4.85 9.60 5.78
C LEU A 85 3.69 9.52 6.78
N HIS A 86 2.69 10.41 6.65
CA HIS A 86 1.66 10.58 7.67
C HIS A 86 0.32 9.91 7.33
N TYR A 87 0.09 9.54 6.07
CA TYR A 87 -1.21 9.01 5.65
C TYR A 87 -1.15 7.63 5.02
N ILE A 88 0.02 7.21 4.48
CA ILE A 88 0.11 6.05 3.59
C ILE A 88 1.15 5.07 4.09
N GLY A 89 0.78 3.80 4.20
CA GLY A 89 1.70 2.69 4.36
C GLY A 89 1.81 1.91 3.05
N PHE A 90 3.02 1.42 2.75
CA PHE A 90 3.28 0.64 1.55
C PHE A 90 3.73 -0.77 1.88
N ILE A 91 3.16 -1.75 1.18
CA ILE A 91 3.56 -3.15 1.20
C ILE A 91 3.81 -3.56 -0.25
N PHE A 92 5.02 -4.05 -0.56
CA PHE A 92 5.42 -4.43 -1.91
C PHE A 92 5.71 -5.93 -2.00
N GLN A 93 5.56 -6.49 -3.18
CA GLN A 93 5.90 -7.88 -3.49
C GLN A 93 7.35 -8.22 -3.15
N THR A 94 8.29 -7.33 -3.42
CA THR A 94 9.73 -7.51 -3.17
C THR A 94 10.20 -6.96 -1.84
N PHE A 95 9.27 -6.70 -0.90
CA PHE A 95 9.49 -6.23 0.48
C PHE A 95 10.14 -4.84 0.59
N HIS A 96 11.04 -4.47 -0.27
CA HIS A 96 11.82 -3.23 -0.28
C HIS A 96 12.41 -2.87 1.09
N LEU A 97 12.97 -3.86 1.79
CA LEU A 97 13.70 -3.66 3.04
C LEU A 97 15.12 -3.16 2.77
N ILE A 98 15.62 -2.32 3.67
CA ILE A 98 17.01 -1.86 3.63
C ILE A 98 17.90 -3.01 4.07
N SER A 99 18.73 -3.53 3.16
CA SER A 99 19.45 -4.79 3.31
C SER A 99 20.51 -4.79 4.42
N HIS A 100 21.10 -3.62 4.70
CA HIS A 100 22.13 -3.46 5.73
C HIS A 100 21.57 -3.08 7.11
N SER A 101 20.25 -2.81 7.20
CA SER A 101 19.56 -2.48 8.45
C SER A 101 18.85 -3.71 9.02
N THR A 102 18.72 -3.77 10.33
CA THR A 102 17.97 -4.83 11.04
C THR A 102 16.46 -4.71 10.81
N ALA A 103 15.69 -5.72 11.23
CA ALA A 103 14.23 -5.64 11.22
C ALA A 103 13.73 -4.45 12.06
N LEU A 104 14.30 -4.26 13.25
CA LEU A 104 13.98 -3.14 14.13
C LEU A 104 14.24 -1.79 13.45
N GLU A 105 15.41 -1.63 12.84
CA GLU A 105 15.78 -0.39 12.14
C GLU A 105 14.91 -0.12 10.91
N ASN A 106 14.56 -1.16 10.15
CA ASN A 106 13.65 -1.03 9.01
C ASN A 106 12.26 -0.50 9.43
N VAL A 107 11.73 -1.00 10.55
CA VAL A 107 10.41 -0.57 11.07
C VAL A 107 10.50 0.80 11.73
N ALA A 108 11.61 1.13 12.40
CA ALA A 108 11.83 2.43 13.02
C ALA A 108 12.07 3.57 12.02
N LEU A 109 12.52 3.26 10.81
CA LEU A 109 12.95 4.25 9.82
C LEU A 109 11.90 5.33 9.51
N PRO A 110 10.62 5.00 9.22
CA PRO A 110 9.61 6.03 8.97
C PRO A 110 9.41 6.94 10.19
N LEU A 111 9.50 6.40 11.40
CA LEU A 111 9.38 7.17 12.64
C LEU A 111 10.53 8.18 12.80
N HIS A 112 11.74 7.81 12.38
CA HIS A 112 12.86 8.77 12.36
C HIS A 112 12.62 9.92 11.38
N TYR A 113 12.06 9.64 10.20
CA TYR A 113 11.66 10.69 9.25
C TYR A 113 10.51 11.54 9.78
N ALA A 114 9.66 11.00 10.64
CA ALA A 114 8.61 11.75 11.35
C ALA A 114 9.14 12.58 12.53
N GLY A 115 10.46 12.56 12.80
CA GLY A 115 11.08 13.31 13.89
C GLY A 115 10.89 12.67 15.27
N VAL A 116 10.48 11.41 15.35
CA VAL A 116 10.31 10.69 16.62
C VAL A 116 11.69 10.39 17.21
N PRO A 117 11.94 10.68 18.49
CA PRO A 117 13.21 10.36 19.16
C PRO A 117 13.56 8.87 19.03
N ARG A 118 14.85 8.55 18.88
CA ARG A 118 15.33 7.20 18.58
C ARG A 118 14.80 6.13 19.53
N GLU A 119 14.82 6.39 20.83
CA GLU A 119 14.33 5.43 21.84
C GLU A 119 12.83 5.14 21.66
N SER A 120 12.02 6.16 21.47
CA SER A 120 10.57 6.03 21.23
C SER A 120 10.29 5.33 19.90
N ALA A 121 11.05 5.64 18.84
CA ALA A 121 10.94 4.98 17.55
C ALA A 121 11.28 3.49 17.64
N HIS A 122 12.35 3.13 18.37
CA HIS A 122 12.72 1.74 18.60
C HIS A 122 11.71 1.00 19.50
N ALA A 123 11.14 1.65 20.52
CA ALA A 123 10.10 1.07 21.35
C ALA A 123 8.84 0.74 20.54
N GLU A 124 8.38 1.67 19.70
CA GLU A 124 7.23 1.43 18.82
C GLU A 124 7.53 0.39 17.75
N ALA A 125 8.70 0.41 17.13
CA ALA A 125 9.13 -0.61 16.17
C ALA A 125 9.16 -2.02 16.80
N ARG A 126 9.65 -2.15 18.03
CA ARG A 126 9.64 -3.41 18.79
C ARG A 126 8.20 -3.90 19.01
N ARG A 127 7.32 -3.00 19.46
CA ARG A 127 5.89 -3.31 19.67
C ARG A 127 5.23 -3.84 18.40
N LEU A 128 5.49 -3.20 17.24
CA LEU A 128 4.94 -3.62 15.95
C LEU A 128 5.52 -4.96 15.48
N LEU A 129 6.83 -5.18 15.66
CA LEU A 129 7.47 -6.46 15.33
C LEU A 129 6.93 -7.60 16.21
N THR A 130 6.70 -7.37 17.50
CA THR A 130 6.02 -8.34 18.39
C THR A 130 4.61 -8.63 17.88
N ARG A 131 3.83 -7.58 17.47
CA ARG A 131 2.46 -7.76 16.95
C ARG A 131 2.41 -8.64 15.68
N VAL A 132 3.46 -8.62 14.87
CA VAL A 132 3.56 -9.47 13.67
C VAL A 132 4.32 -10.78 13.92
N GLY A 133 4.61 -11.14 15.18
CA GLY A 133 5.24 -12.41 15.59
C GLY A 133 6.74 -12.48 15.30
N LEU A 134 7.45 -11.35 15.39
CA LEU A 134 8.89 -11.26 15.12
C LEU A 134 9.71 -10.75 16.32
N GLU A 135 9.24 -10.93 17.54
CA GLU A 135 9.92 -10.50 18.79
C GLU A 135 11.33 -11.08 18.93
N HIS A 136 11.57 -12.29 18.40
CA HIS A 136 12.86 -12.95 18.42
C HIS A 136 13.75 -12.66 17.21
N ARG A 137 13.34 -11.73 16.33
CA ARG A 137 14.03 -11.43 15.06
C ARG A 137 14.42 -9.95 14.91
N LEU A 138 14.36 -9.17 15.97
CA LEU A 138 14.57 -7.70 15.96
C LEU A 138 15.89 -7.30 15.34
N ASP A 139 16.97 -8.01 15.67
CA ASP A 139 18.34 -7.71 15.25
C ASP A 139 18.75 -8.44 13.96
N HIS A 140 17.85 -9.23 13.35
CA HIS A 140 18.11 -9.91 12.10
C HIS A 140 18.03 -8.95 10.92
N ARG A 141 18.95 -9.11 9.97
CA ARG A 141 18.93 -8.41 8.67
C ARG A 141 18.07 -9.16 7.66
N PRO A 142 17.60 -8.50 6.58
CA PRO A 142 16.72 -9.11 5.58
C PRO A 142 17.24 -10.42 4.98
N ASN A 143 18.56 -10.56 4.80
CA ASN A 143 19.19 -11.80 4.30
C ASN A 143 19.18 -12.97 5.29
N GLN A 144 18.85 -12.71 6.56
CA GLN A 144 18.73 -13.72 7.63
C GLN A 144 17.27 -14.11 7.90
N LEU A 145 16.33 -13.54 7.14
CA LEU A 145 14.89 -13.72 7.32
C LEU A 145 14.30 -14.52 6.14
N SER A 146 13.31 -15.38 6.44
CA SER A 146 12.51 -16.02 5.40
C SER A 146 11.68 -15.00 4.62
N GLY A 147 11.09 -15.40 3.48
CA GLY A 147 10.18 -14.56 2.68
C GLY A 147 9.04 -14.00 3.52
N GLY A 148 8.33 -14.86 4.23
CA GLY A 148 7.22 -14.47 5.11
C GLY A 148 7.66 -13.57 6.26
N GLN A 149 8.84 -13.81 6.85
CA GLN A 149 9.39 -12.93 7.89
C GLN A 149 9.73 -11.55 7.33
N ARG A 150 10.32 -11.46 6.13
CA ARG A 150 10.56 -10.18 5.44
C ARG A 150 9.26 -9.43 5.17
N GLN A 151 8.20 -10.14 4.76
CA GLN A 151 6.90 -9.51 4.52
C GLN A 151 6.27 -9.01 5.82
N ARG A 152 6.36 -9.77 6.92
CA ARG A 152 5.92 -9.31 8.25
C ARG A 152 6.65 -8.04 8.70
N VAL A 153 7.97 -7.93 8.42
CA VAL A 153 8.73 -6.68 8.67
C VAL A 153 8.19 -5.54 7.79
N ALA A 154 7.90 -5.80 6.50
CA ALA A 154 7.34 -4.78 5.61
C ALA A 154 5.95 -4.32 6.06
N VAL A 155 5.09 -5.24 6.54
CA VAL A 155 3.79 -4.92 7.15
C VAL A 155 3.97 -4.06 8.40
N ALA A 156 4.84 -4.44 9.32
CA ALA A 156 5.14 -3.67 10.54
C ALA A 156 5.65 -2.26 10.20
N ARG A 157 6.56 -2.15 9.21
CA ARG A 157 7.06 -0.85 8.72
C ARG A 157 5.94 0.02 8.14
N ALA A 158 5.04 -0.57 7.36
CA ALA A 158 3.92 0.16 6.78
C ALA A 158 2.99 0.78 7.84
N LEU A 159 2.89 0.15 9.02
CA LEU A 159 2.05 0.60 10.13
C LEU A 159 2.72 1.61 11.06
N SER A 160 4.04 1.80 10.96
CA SER A 160 4.83 2.51 11.98
C SER A 160 4.36 3.96 12.24
N CYS A 161 3.98 4.68 11.19
CA CYS A 161 3.46 6.05 11.30
C CYS A 161 1.92 6.12 11.41
N LYS A 162 1.25 5.02 11.77
CA LYS A 162 -0.21 4.94 11.94
C LYS A 162 -0.97 5.47 10.72
N PRO A 163 -0.73 4.91 9.53
CA PRO A 163 -1.36 5.37 8.31
C PRO A 163 -2.88 5.16 8.34
N ARG A 164 -3.59 5.89 7.49
CA ARG A 164 -5.04 5.69 7.26
C ARG A 164 -5.31 4.83 6.03
N LEU A 165 -4.33 4.73 5.14
CA LEU A 165 -4.40 4.01 3.88
C LEU A 165 -3.17 3.10 3.75
N ILE A 166 -3.40 1.82 3.52
CA ILE A 166 -2.36 0.87 3.13
C ILE A 166 -2.52 0.55 1.64
N LEU A 167 -1.44 0.72 0.91
CA LEU A 167 -1.33 0.35 -0.50
C LEU A 167 -0.43 -0.89 -0.62
N ALA A 168 -0.98 -1.98 -1.10
CA ALA A 168 -0.27 -3.24 -1.22
C ALA A 168 -0.20 -3.68 -2.69
N ASP A 169 1.01 -3.77 -3.23
CA ASP A 169 1.27 -4.27 -4.59
C ASP A 169 1.73 -5.72 -4.51
N GLU A 170 0.84 -6.65 -4.92
CA GLU A 170 1.06 -8.10 -4.89
C GLU A 170 1.64 -8.60 -3.55
N PRO A 171 0.98 -8.33 -2.40
CA PRO A 171 1.57 -8.50 -1.07
C PRO A 171 1.97 -9.95 -0.73
N THR A 172 1.45 -10.92 -1.46
CA THR A 172 1.72 -12.35 -1.28
C THR A 172 2.44 -12.99 -2.46
N GLY A 173 2.66 -12.26 -3.55
CA GLY A 173 3.13 -12.80 -4.82
C GLY A 173 4.55 -13.39 -4.82
N ALA A 174 5.38 -13.11 -3.79
CA ALA A 174 6.71 -13.68 -3.62
C ALA A 174 6.76 -14.79 -2.55
N LEU A 175 5.61 -15.26 -2.07
CA LEU A 175 5.49 -16.22 -0.97
C LEU A 175 4.87 -17.54 -1.46
N ASP A 176 5.13 -18.63 -0.72
CA ASP A 176 4.36 -19.84 -0.88
C ASP A 176 2.90 -19.63 -0.42
N THR A 177 2.00 -20.47 -0.88
CA THR A 177 0.55 -20.34 -0.67
C THR A 177 0.18 -20.23 0.82
N ARG A 178 0.77 -21.09 1.68
CA ARG A 178 0.48 -21.10 3.10
C ARG A 178 0.91 -19.79 3.76
N THR A 179 2.17 -19.40 3.53
CA THR A 179 2.72 -18.15 4.06
C THR A 179 1.96 -16.93 3.53
N GLY A 180 1.54 -16.98 2.26
CA GLY A 180 0.70 -15.95 1.66
C GLY A 180 -0.63 -15.76 2.39
N HIS A 181 -1.33 -16.84 2.73
CA HIS A 181 -2.56 -16.79 3.52
C HIS A 181 -2.31 -16.22 4.92
N GLU A 182 -1.24 -16.66 5.61
CA GLU A 182 -0.90 -16.12 6.94
C GLU A 182 -0.64 -14.60 6.92
N ILE A 183 -0.04 -14.07 5.84
CA ILE A 183 0.17 -12.62 5.67
C ILE A 183 -1.14 -11.91 5.38
N LEU A 184 -2.01 -12.49 4.56
CA LEU A 184 -3.31 -11.92 4.25
C LEU A 184 -4.18 -11.84 5.50
N ASP A 185 -4.26 -12.92 6.28
CA ASP A 185 -5.00 -12.98 7.55
C ASP A 185 -4.50 -11.92 8.53
N LEU A 186 -3.16 -11.78 8.67
CA LEU A 186 -2.56 -10.73 9.49
C LEU A 186 -2.99 -9.32 9.03
N MET A 187 -3.02 -9.07 7.71
CA MET A 187 -3.46 -7.77 7.18
C MET A 187 -4.95 -7.51 7.48
N LEU A 188 -5.79 -8.53 7.40
CA LEU A 188 -7.23 -8.45 7.72
C LEU A 188 -7.46 -8.21 9.22
N GLU A 189 -6.72 -8.87 10.10
CA GLU A 189 -6.75 -8.61 11.54
C GLU A 189 -6.40 -7.14 11.85
N LEU A 190 -5.29 -6.65 11.26
CA LEU A 190 -4.84 -5.28 11.47
C LEU A 190 -5.83 -4.24 10.90
N HIS A 191 -6.46 -4.56 9.76
CA HIS A 191 -7.54 -3.76 9.20
C HIS A 191 -8.70 -3.60 10.18
N LYS A 192 -9.19 -4.72 10.76
CA LYS A 192 -10.29 -4.70 11.72
C LYS A 192 -9.93 -3.94 12.99
N GLU A 193 -8.76 -4.19 13.56
CA GLU A 193 -8.31 -3.56 14.81
C GLU A 193 -8.16 -2.05 14.70
N GLN A 194 -7.71 -1.55 13.56
CA GLN A 194 -7.33 -0.14 13.38
C GLN A 194 -8.23 0.62 12.41
N ASN A 195 -9.27 -0.03 11.88
CA ASN A 195 -10.15 0.52 10.84
C ASN A 195 -9.35 1.09 9.65
N LEU A 196 -8.33 0.32 9.19
CA LEU A 196 -7.46 0.72 8.09
C LEU A 196 -8.19 0.61 6.76
N THR A 197 -7.94 1.53 5.84
CA THR A 197 -8.34 1.34 4.44
C THR A 197 -7.24 0.57 3.72
N LEU A 198 -7.61 -0.49 2.98
CA LEU A 198 -6.66 -1.30 2.21
C LEU A 198 -6.95 -1.20 0.71
N VAL A 199 -5.93 -0.94 -0.09
CA VAL A 199 -5.97 -1.08 -1.56
C VAL A 199 -4.96 -2.16 -1.95
N LEU A 200 -5.47 -3.27 -2.48
CA LEU A 200 -4.70 -4.44 -2.84
C LEU A 200 -4.61 -4.53 -4.37
N VAL A 201 -3.44 -4.40 -4.94
CA VAL A 201 -3.20 -4.79 -6.34
C VAL A 201 -2.88 -6.26 -6.35
N THR A 202 -3.65 -7.06 -7.08
CA THR A 202 -3.40 -8.49 -7.17
C THR A 202 -4.00 -9.11 -8.41
N HIS A 203 -3.36 -10.17 -8.90
CA HIS A 203 -3.93 -11.09 -9.90
C HIS A 203 -4.43 -12.40 -9.26
N ASP A 204 -4.15 -12.62 -7.96
CA ASP A 204 -4.62 -13.79 -7.22
C ASP A 204 -6.10 -13.63 -6.84
N PRO A 205 -6.98 -14.56 -7.32
CA PRO A 205 -8.41 -14.53 -6.98
C PRO A 205 -8.67 -14.67 -5.47
N ALA A 206 -7.83 -15.43 -4.73
CA ALA A 206 -8.00 -15.62 -3.30
C ALA A 206 -7.75 -14.32 -2.54
N VAL A 207 -6.69 -13.58 -2.90
CA VAL A 207 -6.41 -12.24 -2.34
C VAL A 207 -7.50 -11.24 -2.72
N ALA A 208 -8.00 -11.30 -3.95
CA ALA A 208 -9.06 -10.39 -4.39
C ALA A 208 -10.42 -10.68 -3.71
N SER A 209 -10.67 -11.92 -3.30
CA SER A 209 -11.96 -12.33 -2.71
C SER A 209 -12.21 -11.76 -1.32
N VAL A 210 -11.16 -11.35 -0.58
CA VAL A 210 -11.31 -10.73 0.74
C VAL A 210 -11.70 -9.26 0.68
N ALA A 211 -11.67 -8.64 -0.51
CA ALA A 211 -12.01 -7.25 -0.69
C ALA A 211 -13.54 -7.05 -0.68
N HIS A 212 -13.98 -5.96 -0.04
CA HIS A 212 -15.37 -5.52 -0.07
C HIS A 212 -15.80 -5.15 -1.50
N ARG A 213 -14.86 -4.62 -2.30
CA ARG A 213 -15.06 -4.22 -3.68
C ARG A 213 -13.85 -4.53 -4.54
N GLN A 214 -14.12 -5.02 -5.75
CA GLN A 214 -13.11 -5.28 -6.77
C GLN A 214 -13.30 -4.30 -7.92
N ILE A 215 -12.24 -3.59 -8.30
CA ILE A 215 -12.20 -2.64 -9.41
C ILE A 215 -11.35 -3.24 -10.51
N GLU A 216 -11.92 -3.44 -11.69
CA GLU A 216 -11.22 -3.95 -12.85
C GLU A 216 -10.67 -2.81 -13.70
N ILE A 217 -9.34 -2.82 -13.92
CA ILE A 217 -8.63 -1.84 -14.74
C ILE A 217 -8.14 -2.54 -16.01
N ARG A 218 -8.47 -1.95 -17.17
CA ARG A 218 -8.01 -2.40 -18.48
C ARG A 218 -7.68 -1.17 -19.35
N ASP A 219 -6.52 -1.21 -19.99
CA ASP A 219 -6.06 -0.15 -20.90
C ASP A 219 -6.14 1.26 -20.27
N GLY A 220 -5.78 1.36 -18.99
CA GLY A 220 -5.77 2.60 -18.24
C GLY A 220 -7.15 3.16 -17.86
N LEU A 221 -8.20 2.38 -17.98
CA LEU A 221 -9.59 2.74 -17.61
C LEU A 221 -10.17 1.75 -16.58
N VAL A 222 -11.08 2.23 -15.75
CA VAL A 222 -11.96 1.38 -14.95
C VAL A 222 -13.04 0.84 -15.89
N VAL A 223 -13.08 -0.50 -16.07
CA VAL A 223 -14.04 -1.17 -16.97
C VAL A 223 -15.15 -1.90 -16.23
N GLY A 224 -15.01 -2.05 -14.91
CA GLY A 224 -16.03 -2.68 -14.09
C GLY A 224 -15.73 -2.59 -12.61
N GLU A 225 -16.78 -2.63 -11.81
CA GLU A 225 -16.70 -2.75 -10.35
C GLU A 225 -17.64 -3.86 -9.89
N ARG A 226 -17.20 -4.65 -8.91
CA ARG A 226 -18.01 -5.68 -8.27
C ARG A 226 -17.92 -5.51 -6.77
N THR A 227 -19.02 -5.33 -6.11
CA THR A 227 -19.11 -5.41 -4.65
C THR A 227 -19.22 -6.88 -4.26
N SER A 228 -18.43 -7.30 -3.30
CA SER A 228 -18.55 -8.63 -2.71
C SER A 228 -19.63 -8.58 -1.65
N ASP A 229 -20.58 -9.54 -1.68
CA ASP A 229 -21.52 -9.81 -0.59
C ASP A 229 -20.81 -10.51 0.61
N ALA A 230 -19.47 -10.47 0.65
CA ALA A 230 -18.73 -11.05 1.76
C ALA A 230 -19.16 -10.35 3.05
N PRO A 231 -19.64 -11.09 4.06
CA PRO A 231 -19.97 -10.51 5.33
C PRO A 231 -18.71 -9.84 5.88
N ALA A 232 -18.87 -8.64 6.43
CA ALA A 232 -17.87 -8.03 7.28
C ALA A 232 -17.55 -9.06 8.39
N ALA A 233 -16.45 -9.76 8.22
CA ALA A 233 -16.02 -10.84 9.11
C ALA A 233 -15.46 -10.25 10.42
#